data_dbe4548632e224ba4be06a8299cde027
#
_entry.id   dbe4548632e224ba4be06a8299cde027
#
_cell.length_a   1.000
_cell.length_b   1.000
_cell.length_c   1.000
_cell.angle_alpha   90.00
_cell.angle_beta   90.00
_cell.angle_gamma   90.00
#
_symmetry.space_group_name_H-M   'P 1'
#
loop_
_entity.id
_entity.type
_entity.pdbx_description
1 polymer ?
#
loop_
_entity_poly.entity_id
_entity_poly.type
_entity_poly.pdbx_seq_one_letter_code
_entity_poly.pdbx_strand_id
1 'polypeptide(L)'
;YGEHSRPKWVSGISRPLHFMGVLTPANVQELAELSEVRWREYARTWRPGESIVLYEIAREILCRTVCDWAGAPIAERDVQQWTQDLAALYDEHAGAIGLQHWQARKARRRLEQWAAELVESTRAAPPTPEQSPLERIAHYKDQHGQPLDLHTASVELLNLLRPTVAVSVFITFAALALHKHPFCLRNLQSGDERDIGCFVQEVRRFYPFFPAISARVKEDFLWEGFAFGRGTLVLLDLYGTNHDSQLWEEADRFKPERFRSNSPSPYCFIPQGPGDPHVNHRCPGEGVAVALMSVAVRFLARSLQYEVPEQDLSITWDRLPALPRSHFVMRNARITM
;
A
#
# COMPACT_ATOMS: atom_id res chain seq x y z
N TYR A 1 27.96 11.67 23.03
CA TYR A 1 26.63 11.20 22.68
C TYR A 1 26.26 10.09 23.67
N GLY A 2 25.44 10.45 24.70
CA GLY A 2 25.03 9.55 25.76
C GLY A 2 24.00 8.54 25.24
N GLU A 3 24.01 7.33 25.78
CA GLU A 3 22.96 6.32 25.63
C GLU A 3 21.64 6.87 26.19
N HIS A 4 20.90 7.61 25.37
CA HIS A 4 19.54 7.98 25.73
C HIS A 4 18.66 6.77 25.53
N SER A 5 18.05 6.33 26.62
CA SER A 5 17.04 5.29 26.70
C SER A 5 16.02 5.46 25.56
N ARG A 6 16.05 4.55 24.60
CA ARG A 6 15.11 4.53 23.48
C ARG A 6 13.69 4.49 24.03
N PRO A 7 12.77 5.39 23.60
CA PRO A 7 11.39 5.29 23.99
C PRO A 7 10.88 3.88 23.68
N LYS A 8 10.39 3.18 24.67
CA LYS A 8 9.79 1.84 24.48
C LYS A 8 8.41 2.02 23.85
N TRP A 9 8.39 2.20 22.54
CA TRP A 9 7.18 2.09 21.74
C TRP A 9 6.76 0.63 21.76
N VAL A 10 5.76 0.28 22.53
CA VAL A 10 5.14 -1.01 22.36
C VAL A 10 3.97 -0.82 21.42
N SER A 11 4.20 -1.07 20.15
CA SER A 11 3.14 -1.54 19.29
C SER A 11 2.76 -2.94 19.81
N GLY A 12 1.48 -3.24 19.92
CA GLY A 12 1.00 -4.61 20.10
C GLY A 12 1.18 -5.47 18.86
N ILE A 13 2.00 -5.03 17.93
CA ILE A 13 2.46 -5.75 16.75
C ILE A 13 3.77 -6.40 17.20
N SER A 14 3.73 -7.69 17.49
CA SER A 14 4.93 -8.52 17.51
C SER A 14 5.67 -8.25 16.20
N ARG A 15 6.97 -7.94 16.27
CA ARG A 15 7.78 -7.64 15.07
C ARG A 15 7.61 -8.79 14.09
N PRO A 16 7.14 -8.56 12.86
CA PRO A 16 6.88 -9.64 11.93
C PRO A 16 8.18 -10.08 11.24
N LEU A 17 9.11 -10.65 12.00
CA LEU A 17 10.32 -11.25 11.42
C LEU A 17 9.96 -12.31 10.37
N HIS A 18 8.89 -13.06 10.59
CA HIS A 18 8.35 -14.03 9.63
C HIS A 18 7.75 -13.36 8.39
N PHE A 19 7.14 -12.17 8.51
CA PHE A 19 6.61 -11.40 7.39
C PHE A 19 7.71 -10.97 6.40
N MET A 20 8.88 -10.58 6.91
CA MET A 20 10.02 -10.21 6.06
C MET A 20 10.54 -11.39 5.23
N GLY A 21 10.42 -12.62 5.72
CA GLY A 21 10.77 -13.83 4.97
C GLY A 21 9.86 -14.11 3.78
N VAL A 22 8.64 -13.55 3.77
CA VAL A 22 7.71 -13.64 2.63
C VAL A 22 8.00 -12.57 1.58
N LEU A 23 8.43 -11.37 1.97
CA LEU A 23 8.68 -10.23 1.08
C LEU A 23 10.11 -10.19 0.54
N THR A 24 10.62 -11.33 0.05
CA THR A 24 11.91 -11.37 -0.64
C THR A 24 11.86 -10.63 -1.97
N PRO A 25 13.01 -10.15 -2.51
CA PRO A 25 13.03 -9.52 -3.83
C PRO A 25 12.43 -10.39 -4.94
N ALA A 26 12.66 -11.71 -4.91
CA ALA A 26 12.09 -12.63 -5.88
C ALA A 26 10.57 -12.72 -5.78
N ASN A 27 10.02 -12.83 -4.57
CA ASN A 27 8.58 -12.91 -4.35
C ASN A 27 7.87 -11.57 -4.72
N VAL A 28 8.54 -10.43 -4.48
CA VAL A 28 8.02 -9.11 -4.89
C VAL A 28 8.03 -8.98 -6.41
N GLN A 29 9.05 -9.51 -7.09
CA GLN A 29 9.10 -9.53 -8.54
C GLN A 29 7.99 -10.40 -9.14
N GLU A 30 7.77 -11.60 -8.60
CA GLU A 30 6.68 -12.49 -9.01
C GLU A 30 5.30 -11.80 -8.87
N LEU A 31 5.05 -11.16 -7.73
CA LEU A 31 3.82 -10.39 -7.51
C LEU A 31 3.66 -9.25 -8.54
N ALA A 32 4.75 -8.57 -8.89
CA ALA A 32 4.75 -7.52 -9.90
C ALA A 32 4.41 -8.07 -11.30
N GLU A 33 4.98 -9.19 -11.69
CA GLU A 33 4.71 -9.88 -12.96
C GLU A 33 3.26 -10.32 -13.07
N LEU A 34 2.71 -10.93 -12.02
CA LEU A 34 1.29 -11.27 -11.95
C LEU A 34 0.40 -10.03 -12.08
N SER A 35 0.79 -8.92 -11.43
CA SER A 35 0.06 -7.65 -11.55
C SER A 35 0.07 -7.13 -12.99
N GLU A 36 1.19 -7.21 -13.70
CA GLU A 36 1.28 -6.78 -15.11
C GLU A 36 0.33 -7.58 -16.01
N VAL A 37 0.32 -8.90 -15.85
CA VAL A 37 -0.60 -9.79 -16.57
C VAL A 37 -2.05 -9.37 -16.30
N ARG A 38 -2.39 -9.15 -15.05
CA ARG A 38 -3.75 -8.82 -14.61
C ARG A 38 -4.23 -7.46 -15.14
N TRP A 39 -3.36 -6.43 -15.17
CA TRP A 39 -3.67 -5.14 -15.80
C TRP A 39 -4.02 -5.30 -17.28
N ARG A 40 -3.29 -6.13 -18.02
CA ARG A 40 -3.55 -6.39 -19.45
C ARG A 40 -4.84 -7.16 -19.67
N GLU A 41 -5.15 -8.14 -18.82
CA GLU A 41 -6.39 -8.90 -18.88
C GLU A 41 -7.60 -7.98 -18.69
N TYR A 42 -7.60 -7.14 -17.68
CA TYR A 42 -8.67 -6.18 -17.42
C TYR A 42 -8.86 -5.20 -18.59
N ALA A 43 -7.78 -4.62 -19.09
CA ALA A 43 -7.87 -3.66 -20.18
C ALA A 43 -8.44 -4.24 -21.48
N ARG A 44 -8.32 -5.56 -21.71
CA ARG A 44 -8.93 -6.23 -22.85
C ARG A 44 -10.45 -6.35 -22.74
N THR A 45 -11.00 -6.20 -21.55
CA THR A 45 -12.46 -6.27 -21.33
C THR A 45 -13.14 -4.91 -21.48
N TRP A 46 -12.40 -3.82 -21.46
CA TRP A 46 -12.95 -2.45 -21.52
C TRP A 46 -13.52 -2.13 -22.90
N ARG A 47 -14.65 -1.45 -22.90
CA ARG A 47 -15.39 -1.13 -24.12
C ARG A 47 -15.26 0.35 -24.50
N PRO A 48 -15.29 0.70 -25.79
CA PRO A 48 -15.37 2.09 -26.21
C PRO A 48 -16.57 2.80 -25.56
N GLY A 49 -16.34 4.02 -25.05
CA GLY A 49 -17.37 4.82 -24.36
C GLY A 49 -17.57 4.48 -22.89
N GLU A 50 -17.03 3.37 -22.42
CA GLU A 50 -17.11 2.99 -21.00
C GLU A 50 -16.37 3.99 -20.11
N SER A 51 -16.97 4.29 -18.95
CA SER A 51 -16.34 5.06 -17.88
C SER A 51 -15.74 4.12 -16.86
N ILE A 52 -14.42 4.22 -16.66
CA ILE A 52 -13.65 3.36 -15.76
C ILE A 52 -13.21 4.20 -14.58
N VAL A 53 -13.61 3.82 -13.37
CA VAL A 53 -13.13 4.42 -12.13
C VAL A 53 -11.84 3.71 -11.73
N LEU A 54 -10.70 4.35 -11.93
CA LEU A 54 -9.38 3.72 -11.78
C LEU A 54 -9.16 3.14 -10.37
N TYR A 55 -9.56 3.86 -9.33
CA TYR A 55 -9.41 3.38 -7.96
C TYR A 55 -10.12 2.03 -7.73
N GLU A 56 -11.34 1.89 -8.23
CA GLU A 56 -12.14 0.67 -8.08
C GLU A 56 -11.49 -0.51 -8.82
N ILE A 57 -11.11 -0.28 -10.08
CA ILE A 57 -10.44 -1.30 -10.90
C ILE A 57 -9.08 -1.69 -10.33
N ALA A 58 -8.29 -0.73 -9.87
CA ALA A 58 -6.99 -1.02 -9.26
C ALA A 58 -7.12 -1.86 -7.98
N ARG A 59 -8.13 -1.60 -7.14
CA ARG A 59 -8.42 -2.43 -5.97
C ARG A 59 -8.72 -3.89 -6.35
N GLU A 60 -9.57 -4.09 -7.36
CA GLU A 60 -9.94 -5.43 -7.80
C GLU A 60 -8.76 -6.16 -8.44
N ILE A 61 -8.00 -5.49 -9.31
CA ILE A 61 -6.76 -6.03 -9.90
C ILE A 61 -5.80 -6.48 -8.79
N LEU A 62 -5.53 -5.62 -7.82
CA LEU A 62 -4.59 -5.92 -6.73
C LEU A 62 -5.12 -7.00 -5.79
N CYS A 63 -6.44 -7.04 -5.53
CA CYS A 63 -7.06 -8.09 -4.74
C CYS A 63 -6.85 -9.46 -5.38
N ARG A 64 -7.17 -9.62 -6.66
CA ARG A 64 -6.95 -10.87 -7.40
C ARG A 64 -5.46 -11.23 -7.43
N THR A 65 -4.62 -10.26 -7.77
CA THR A 65 -3.17 -10.47 -7.87
C THR A 65 -2.58 -10.98 -6.56
N VAL A 66 -2.89 -10.33 -5.45
CA VAL A 66 -2.32 -10.71 -4.15
C VAL A 66 -2.88 -12.01 -3.62
N CYS A 67 -4.17 -12.30 -3.88
CA CYS A 67 -4.77 -13.57 -3.47
C CYS A 67 -4.18 -14.75 -4.26
N ASP A 68 -4.03 -14.61 -5.57
CA ASP A 68 -3.40 -15.63 -6.42
C ASP A 68 -1.94 -15.87 -5.98
N TRP A 69 -1.16 -14.80 -5.85
CA TRP A 69 0.23 -14.87 -5.41
C TRP A 69 0.40 -15.46 -3.99
N ALA A 70 -0.51 -15.12 -3.08
CA ALA A 70 -0.45 -15.62 -1.72
C ALA A 70 -0.84 -17.10 -1.60
N GLY A 71 -1.42 -17.70 -2.62
CA GLY A 71 -2.02 -19.03 -2.54
C GLY A 71 -3.35 -19.04 -1.78
N ALA A 72 -4.08 -17.93 -1.77
CA ALA A 72 -5.36 -17.73 -1.12
C ALA A 72 -6.47 -17.54 -2.19
N PRO A 73 -6.85 -18.57 -2.95
CA PRO A 73 -7.72 -18.44 -4.11
C PRO A 73 -9.11 -17.93 -3.71
N ILE A 74 -9.66 -17.04 -4.54
CA ILE A 74 -11.01 -16.49 -4.40
C ILE A 74 -11.86 -16.90 -5.60
N ALA A 75 -13.10 -17.34 -5.35
CA ALA A 75 -14.01 -17.66 -6.42
C ALA A 75 -14.44 -16.40 -7.16
N GLU A 76 -14.63 -16.50 -8.49
CA GLU A 76 -14.99 -15.35 -9.34
C GLU A 76 -16.21 -14.57 -8.83
N ARG A 77 -17.24 -15.29 -8.37
CA ARG A 77 -18.46 -14.68 -7.82
C ARG A 77 -18.24 -13.87 -6.53
N ASP A 78 -17.13 -14.10 -5.83
CA ASP A 78 -16.86 -13.54 -4.50
C ASP A 78 -15.81 -12.39 -4.56
N VAL A 79 -15.17 -12.18 -5.71
CA VAL A 79 -14.10 -11.19 -5.89
C VAL A 79 -14.53 -9.80 -5.49
N GLN A 80 -15.69 -9.34 -5.92
CA GLN A 80 -16.21 -8.04 -5.59
C GLN A 80 -16.37 -7.87 -4.07
N GLN A 81 -16.91 -8.89 -3.40
CA GLN A 81 -17.11 -8.87 -1.95
C GLN A 81 -15.76 -8.82 -1.20
N TRP A 82 -14.80 -9.68 -1.60
CA TRP A 82 -13.48 -9.69 -0.95
C TRP A 82 -12.69 -8.41 -1.19
N THR A 83 -12.78 -7.83 -2.40
CA THR A 83 -12.18 -6.53 -2.71
C THR A 83 -12.75 -5.43 -1.82
N GLN A 84 -14.07 -5.38 -1.64
CA GLN A 84 -14.73 -4.41 -0.77
C GLN A 84 -14.37 -4.63 0.71
N ASP A 85 -14.34 -5.88 1.16
CA ASP A 85 -13.99 -6.21 2.54
C ASP A 85 -12.55 -5.86 2.88
N LEU A 86 -11.58 -6.18 2.01
CA LEU A 86 -10.19 -5.79 2.19
C LEU A 86 -10.03 -4.26 2.17
N ALA A 87 -10.74 -3.57 1.28
CA ALA A 87 -10.74 -2.12 1.22
C ALA A 87 -11.32 -1.49 2.50
N ALA A 88 -12.40 -2.04 3.04
CA ALA A 88 -13.02 -1.54 4.28
C ALA A 88 -12.09 -1.58 5.50
N LEU A 89 -10.97 -2.32 5.45
CA LEU A 89 -9.99 -2.37 6.52
C LEU A 89 -8.98 -1.20 6.52
N TYR A 90 -8.91 -0.43 5.45
CA TYR A 90 -8.01 0.72 5.36
C TYR A 90 -8.69 2.00 4.84
N ASP A 91 -9.86 1.88 4.20
CA ASP A 91 -10.59 3.00 3.60
C ASP A 91 -11.64 3.52 4.61
N GLU A 92 -11.16 4.35 5.54
CA GLU A 92 -12.01 4.92 6.58
C GLU A 92 -12.35 6.38 6.24
N HIS A 93 -13.64 6.71 6.19
CA HIS A 93 -14.05 8.11 6.17
C HIS A 93 -13.84 8.73 7.55
N ALA A 94 -13.05 9.79 7.64
CA ALA A 94 -12.82 10.52 8.88
C ALA A 94 -14.17 11.03 9.44
N GLY A 95 -14.50 10.62 10.67
CA GLY A 95 -15.73 11.03 11.34
C GLY A 95 -16.85 9.97 11.41
N ALA A 96 -16.60 8.76 10.94
CA ALA A 96 -17.59 7.68 10.95
C ALA A 96 -17.77 7.02 12.32
N ILE A 97 -18.45 7.70 13.24
CA ILE A 97 -19.22 7.04 14.28
C ILE A 97 -20.56 6.67 13.61
N GLY A 98 -20.72 5.42 13.12
CA GLY A 98 -21.97 5.04 12.47
C GLY A 98 -21.89 3.73 11.65
N LEU A 99 -22.75 3.63 10.64
CA LEU A 99 -22.92 2.45 9.78
C LEU A 99 -21.62 1.93 9.16
N GLN A 100 -20.72 2.82 8.75
CA GLN A 100 -19.45 2.45 8.11
C GLN A 100 -18.51 1.73 9.07
N HIS A 101 -18.39 2.17 10.32
CA HIS A 101 -17.61 1.47 11.34
C HIS A 101 -18.16 0.06 11.62
N TRP A 102 -19.48 -0.09 11.61
CA TRP A 102 -20.11 -1.40 11.75
C TRP A 102 -19.85 -2.31 10.52
N GLN A 103 -19.89 -1.73 9.30
CA GLN A 103 -19.56 -2.45 8.07
C GLN A 103 -18.10 -2.91 8.07
N ALA A 104 -17.15 -2.06 8.44
CA ALA A 104 -15.74 -2.42 8.56
C ALA A 104 -15.51 -3.55 9.58
N ARG A 105 -16.20 -3.52 10.74
CA ARG A 105 -16.15 -4.62 11.71
C ARG A 105 -16.72 -5.93 11.16
N LYS A 106 -17.80 -5.87 10.38
CA LYS A 106 -18.39 -7.05 9.75
C LYS A 106 -17.45 -7.60 8.66
N ALA A 107 -16.87 -6.74 7.83
CA ALA A 107 -15.86 -7.09 6.84
C ALA A 107 -14.66 -7.79 7.51
N ARG A 108 -14.14 -7.20 8.59
CA ARG A 108 -13.04 -7.78 9.35
C ARG A 108 -13.33 -9.19 9.86
N ARG A 109 -14.49 -9.41 10.44
CA ARG A 109 -14.89 -10.75 10.94
C ARG A 109 -14.96 -11.77 9.81
N ARG A 110 -15.54 -11.42 8.66
CA ARG A 110 -15.59 -12.32 7.48
C ARG A 110 -14.19 -12.67 6.99
N LEU A 111 -13.32 -11.67 6.89
CA LEU A 111 -11.94 -11.86 6.44
C LEU A 111 -11.13 -12.70 7.44
N GLU A 112 -11.26 -12.46 8.75
CA GLU A 112 -10.58 -13.25 9.78
C GLU A 112 -11.04 -14.70 9.75
N GLN A 113 -12.34 -14.95 9.58
CA GLN A 113 -12.88 -16.29 9.45
C GLN A 113 -12.37 -16.99 8.18
N TRP A 114 -12.43 -16.33 7.02
CA TRP A 114 -11.93 -16.86 5.76
C TRP A 114 -10.42 -17.16 5.83
N ALA A 115 -9.63 -16.25 6.40
CA ALA A 115 -8.20 -16.46 6.58
C ALA A 115 -7.92 -17.64 7.52
N ALA A 116 -8.72 -17.82 8.58
CA ALA A 116 -8.60 -18.96 9.48
C ALA A 116 -8.88 -20.29 8.76
N GLU A 117 -9.95 -20.37 7.98
CA GLU A 117 -10.30 -21.55 7.18
C GLU A 117 -9.17 -21.90 6.18
N LEU A 118 -8.56 -20.89 5.54
CA LEU A 118 -7.41 -21.09 4.65
C LEU A 118 -6.19 -21.62 5.40
N VAL A 119 -5.83 -21.03 6.53
CA VAL A 119 -4.70 -21.47 7.36
C VAL A 119 -4.91 -22.89 7.88
N GLU A 120 -6.09 -23.24 8.36
CA GLU A 120 -6.41 -24.59 8.84
C GLU A 120 -6.31 -25.61 7.70
N SER A 121 -6.91 -25.34 6.55
CA SER A 121 -6.86 -26.25 5.39
C SER A 121 -5.44 -26.44 4.88
N THR A 122 -4.62 -25.36 4.88
CA THR A 122 -3.22 -25.43 4.49
C THR A 122 -2.39 -26.26 5.47
N ARG A 123 -2.63 -26.13 6.77
CA ARG A 123 -1.96 -26.93 7.81
C ARG A 123 -2.27 -28.42 7.75
N ALA A 124 -3.42 -28.79 7.21
CA ALA A 124 -3.81 -30.20 7.04
C ALA A 124 -2.99 -30.94 5.97
N ALA A 125 -2.29 -30.22 5.10
CA ALA A 125 -1.40 -30.78 4.07
C ALA A 125 0.07 -30.52 4.43
N PRO A 126 1.01 -31.40 4.01
CA PRO A 126 2.43 -31.12 4.15
C PRO A 126 2.82 -29.92 3.27
N PRO A 127 3.80 -29.09 3.72
CA PRO A 127 4.26 -27.97 2.95
C PRO A 127 4.88 -28.40 1.62
N THR A 128 4.65 -27.61 0.57
CA THR A 128 5.24 -27.84 -0.75
C THR A 128 6.71 -27.37 -0.79
N PRO A 129 7.55 -27.86 -1.72
CA PRO A 129 8.91 -27.34 -1.89
C PRO A 129 8.95 -25.84 -2.22
N GLU A 130 8.03 -25.39 -3.04
CA GLU A 130 7.85 -23.97 -3.42
C GLU A 130 6.67 -23.38 -2.63
N GLN A 131 6.93 -23.09 -1.35
CA GLN A 131 5.89 -22.60 -0.46
C GLN A 131 5.33 -21.25 -0.90
N SER A 132 4.01 -21.17 -1.12
CA SER A 132 3.30 -19.92 -1.23
C SER A 132 3.40 -19.09 0.05
N PRO A 133 3.15 -17.78 0.01
CA PRO A 133 3.06 -16.95 1.21
C PRO A 133 2.11 -17.50 2.29
N LEU A 134 0.95 -18.03 1.90
CA LEU A 134 0.01 -18.69 2.82
C LEU A 134 0.63 -19.90 3.49
N GLU A 135 1.30 -20.80 2.73
CA GLU A 135 1.97 -21.98 3.29
C GLU A 135 3.09 -21.58 4.26
N ARG A 136 3.87 -20.57 3.92
CA ARG A 136 4.92 -20.04 4.82
C ARG A 136 4.34 -19.52 6.13
N ILE A 137 3.23 -18.80 6.09
CA ILE A 137 2.54 -18.29 7.28
C ILE A 137 1.92 -19.46 8.08
N ALA A 138 1.24 -20.37 7.39
CA ALA A 138 0.54 -21.48 8.03
C ALA A 138 1.50 -22.43 8.77
N HIS A 139 2.67 -22.72 8.19
CA HIS A 139 3.66 -23.62 8.75
C HIS A 139 4.81 -22.93 9.51
N TYR A 140 4.72 -21.59 9.68
CA TYR A 140 5.73 -20.85 10.44
C TYR A 140 5.84 -21.37 11.87
N LYS A 141 7.07 -21.48 12.34
CA LYS A 141 7.39 -21.82 13.75
C LYS A 141 8.26 -20.73 14.34
N ASP A 142 7.96 -20.36 15.56
CA ASP A 142 8.72 -19.39 16.32
C ASP A 142 10.11 -19.93 16.73
N GLN A 143 10.89 -19.12 17.44
CA GLN A 143 12.20 -19.50 17.97
C GLN A 143 12.19 -20.69 18.95
N HIS A 144 11.01 -21.06 19.47
CA HIS A 144 10.79 -22.19 20.37
C HIS A 144 10.25 -23.42 19.62
N GLY A 145 10.13 -23.37 18.28
CA GLY A 145 9.57 -24.41 17.43
C GLY A 145 8.04 -24.53 17.49
N GLN A 146 7.35 -23.54 18.12
CA GLN A 146 5.90 -23.54 18.23
C GLN A 146 5.27 -22.88 17.00
N PRO A 147 4.20 -23.47 16.42
CA PRO A 147 3.46 -22.81 15.36
C PRO A 147 2.74 -21.57 15.89
N LEU A 148 2.50 -20.60 15.01
CA LEU A 148 1.60 -19.48 15.34
C LEU A 148 0.22 -20.03 15.73
N ASP A 149 -0.44 -19.41 16.72
CA ASP A 149 -1.86 -19.70 16.93
C ASP A 149 -2.67 -19.30 15.68
N LEU A 150 -3.85 -19.90 15.54
CA LEU A 150 -4.68 -19.72 14.34
C LEU A 150 -5.05 -18.25 14.10
N HIS A 151 -5.42 -17.53 15.16
CA HIS A 151 -5.79 -16.12 15.05
C HIS A 151 -4.61 -15.26 14.56
N THR A 152 -3.43 -15.43 15.16
CA THR A 152 -2.23 -14.73 14.74
C THR A 152 -1.88 -15.03 13.29
N ALA A 153 -1.88 -16.29 12.88
CA ALA A 153 -1.60 -16.67 11.49
C ALA A 153 -2.60 -16.07 10.49
N SER A 154 -3.89 -16.03 10.85
CA SER A 154 -4.94 -15.41 10.05
C SER A 154 -4.75 -13.90 9.91
N VAL A 155 -4.41 -13.22 11.00
CA VAL A 155 -4.10 -11.78 10.98
C VAL A 155 -2.87 -11.49 10.14
N GLU A 156 -1.82 -12.32 10.20
CA GLU A 156 -0.62 -12.16 9.37
C GLU A 156 -0.92 -12.33 7.88
N LEU A 157 -1.78 -13.27 7.50
CA LEU A 157 -2.25 -13.36 6.11
C LEU A 157 -2.97 -12.08 5.69
N LEU A 158 -3.86 -11.56 6.52
CA LEU A 158 -4.56 -10.30 6.22
C LEU A 158 -3.63 -9.09 6.20
N ASN A 159 -2.55 -9.09 6.99
CA ASN A 159 -1.51 -8.06 6.96
C ASN A 159 -0.69 -8.09 5.66
N LEU A 160 -0.73 -9.18 4.90
CA LEU A 160 -0.17 -9.29 3.56
C LEU A 160 -1.17 -8.81 2.49
N LEU A 161 -2.41 -9.29 2.55
CA LEU A 161 -3.43 -9.04 1.52
C LEU A 161 -3.92 -7.58 1.53
N ARG A 162 -4.36 -7.09 2.67
CA ARG A 162 -4.96 -5.76 2.82
C ARG A 162 -4.05 -4.61 2.38
N PRO A 163 -2.76 -4.52 2.83
CA PRO A 163 -1.90 -3.41 2.43
C PRO A 163 -1.54 -3.43 0.95
N THR A 164 -1.51 -4.61 0.33
CA THR A 164 -1.28 -4.75 -1.11
C THR A 164 -2.44 -4.14 -1.90
N VAL A 165 -3.69 -4.39 -1.50
CA VAL A 165 -4.86 -3.74 -2.12
C VAL A 165 -4.84 -2.24 -1.92
N ALA A 166 -4.35 -1.74 -0.77
CA ALA A 166 -4.25 -0.32 -0.48
C ALA A 166 -3.28 0.45 -1.41
N VAL A 167 -2.37 -0.23 -2.11
CA VAL A 167 -1.50 0.40 -3.12
C VAL A 167 -2.31 1.05 -4.25
N SER A 168 -3.58 0.64 -4.46
CA SER A 168 -4.53 1.28 -5.39
C SER A 168 -4.67 2.79 -5.18
N VAL A 169 -4.51 3.27 -3.96
CA VAL A 169 -4.50 4.71 -3.62
C VAL A 169 -3.31 5.41 -4.29
N PHE A 170 -2.12 4.85 -4.14
CA PHE A 170 -0.94 5.40 -4.79
C PHE A 170 -1.02 5.32 -6.32
N ILE A 171 -1.59 4.25 -6.87
CA ILE A 171 -1.81 4.10 -8.32
C ILE A 171 -2.77 5.19 -8.82
N THR A 172 -3.82 5.50 -8.06
CA THR A 172 -4.75 6.59 -8.38
C THR A 172 -4.05 7.94 -8.36
N PHE A 173 -3.19 8.20 -7.40
CA PHE A 173 -2.37 9.41 -7.37
C PHE A 173 -1.33 9.45 -8.50
N ALA A 174 -0.78 8.30 -8.88
CA ALA A 174 0.12 8.23 -10.03
C ALA A 174 -0.59 8.63 -11.32
N ALA A 175 -1.81 8.16 -11.56
CA ALA A 175 -2.62 8.57 -12.70
C ALA A 175 -2.97 10.06 -12.66
N LEU A 176 -3.31 10.60 -11.49
CA LEU A 176 -3.51 12.04 -11.29
C LEU A 176 -2.25 12.83 -11.63
N ALA A 177 -1.08 12.35 -11.22
CA ALA A 177 0.20 12.98 -11.52
C ALA A 177 0.52 12.95 -13.02
N LEU A 178 0.29 11.83 -13.70
CA LEU A 178 0.45 11.71 -15.15
C LEU A 178 -0.43 12.73 -15.89
N HIS A 179 -1.67 12.91 -15.45
CA HIS A 179 -2.61 13.87 -16.02
C HIS A 179 -2.20 15.32 -15.75
N LYS A 180 -1.81 15.65 -14.51
CA LYS A 180 -1.44 17.02 -14.12
C LYS A 180 -0.06 17.45 -14.62
N HIS A 181 0.82 16.51 -14.94
CA HIS A 181 2.20 16.76 -15.40
C HIS A 181 2.48 16.08 -16.74
N PRO A 182 1.93 16.62 -17.87
CA PRO A 182 2.08 16.01 -19.20
C PRO A 182 3.53 15.87 -19.66
N PHE A 183 4.42 16.70 -19.14
CA PHE A 183 5.86 16.57 -19.42
C PHE A 183 6.42 15.26 -18.83
N CYS A 184 6.04 14.92 -17.60
CA CYS A 184 6.44 13.65 -17.00
C CYS A 184 5.89 12.46 -17.79
N LEU A 185 4.64 12.52 -18.24
CA LEU A 185 4.05 11.46 -19.08
C LEU A 185 4.89 11.23 -20.35
N ARG A 186 5.24 12.29 -21.07
CA ARG A 186 6.08 12.18 -22.29
C ARG A 186 7.45 11.56 -21.99
N ASN A 187 8.08 11.96 -20.89
CA ASN A 187 9.37 11.40 -20.49
C ASN A 187 9.25 9.90 -20.16
N LEU A 188 8.17 9.48 -19.48
CA LEU A 188 7.94 8.07 -19.15
C LEU A 188 7.62 7.22 -20.38
N GLN A 189 7.03 7.80 -21.44
CA GLN A 189 6.75 7.11 -22.69
C GLN A 189 8.02 6.77 -23.48
N SER A 190 9.03 7.65 -23.44
CA SER A 190 10.27 7.52 -24.18
C SER A 190 11.49 7.21 -23.32
N GLY A 191 11.39 7.35 -22.00
CA GLY A 191 12.48 7.20 -21.05
C GLY A 191 12.77 5.76 -20.61
N ASP A 192 13.76 5.64 -19.74
CA ASP A 192 14.17 4.37 -19.17
C ASP A 192 13.35 3.97 -17.92
N GLU A 193 13.63 2.79 -17.37
CA GLU A 193 12.96 2.29 -16.15
C GLU A 193 13.31 3.12 -14.90
N ARG A 194 14.45 3.80 -14.91
CA ARG A 194 14.86 4.69 -13.83
C ARG A 194 13.92 5.89 -13.72
N ASP A 195 13.38 6.40 -14.83
CA ASP A 195 12.42 7.49 -14.81
C ASP A 195 11.11 7.07 -14.15
N ILE A 196 10.66 5.83 -14.40
CA ILE A 196 9.50 5.25 -13.68
C ILE A 196 9.77 5.20 -12.19
N GLY A 197 10.95 4.72 -11.77
CA GLY A 197 11.34 4.69 -10.37
C GLY A 197 11.32 6.07 -9.72
N CYS A 198 11.92 7.08 -10.36
CA CYS A 198 11.92 8.46 -9.87
C CYS A 198 10.50 9.03 -9.77
N PHE A 199 9.65 8.79 -10.76
CA PHE A 199 8.27 9.23 -10.76
C PHE A 199 7.45 8.58 -9.62
N VAL A 200 7.60 7.28 -9.41
CA VAL A 200 6.95 6.55 -8.32
C VAL A 200 7.35 7.11 -6.96
N GLN A 201 8.64 7.39 -6.75
CA GLN A 201 9.10 7.97 -5.48
C GLN A 201 8.53 9.39 -5.27
N GLU A 202 8.46 10.21 -6.34
CA GLU A 202 7.88 11.55 -6.22
C GLU A 202 6.36 11.50 -5.98
N VAL A 203 5.63 10.58 -6.59
CA VAL A 203 4.21 10.36 -6.27
C VAL A 203 4.03 10.05 -4.78
N ARG A 204 4.85 9.16 -4.23
CA ARG A 204 4.81 8.78 -2.82
C ARG A 204 5.18 9.94 -1.88
N ARG A 205 6.09 10.81 -2.28
CA ARG A 205 6.45 12.00 -1.52
C ARG A 205 5.34 13.05 -1.53
N PHE A 206 4.82 13.33 -2.73
CA PHE A 206 4.00 14.50 -3.01
C PHE A 206 2.52 14.32 -2.65
N TYR A 207 1.99 13.10 -2.73
CA TYR A 207 0.57 12.86 -2.49
C TYR A 207 0.31 12.25 -1.10
N PRO A 208 -0.77 12.71 -0.43
CA PRO A 208 -1.07 12.31 0.94
C PRO A 208 -1.77 10.94 0.99
N PHE A 209 -1.03 9.85 0.99
CA PHE A 209 -1.64 8.53 1.22
C PHE A 209 -2.22 8.46 2.64
N PHE A 210 -1.35 8.44 3.65
CA PHE A 210 -1.71 8.74 5.03
C PHE A 210 -0.97 10.01 5.44
N PRO A 211 -1.67 11.15 5.65
CA PRO A 211 -0.99 12.40 5.96
C PRO A 211 -0.28 12.37 7.31
N ALA A 212 -0.78 11.62 8.26
CA ALA A 212 -0.17 11.45 9.56
C ALA A 212 -0.46 10.05 10.14
N ILE A 213 0.40 9.61 11.06
CA ILE A 213 0.17 8.42 11.90
C ILE A 213 0.14 8.82 13.36
N SER A 214 -0.74 8.17 14.13
CA SER A 214 -0.91 8.48 15.55
C SER A 214 -0.38 7.37 16.45
N ALA A 215 0.13 7.77 17.61
CA ALA A 215 0.52 6.87 18.69
C ALA A 215 0.12 7.44 20.04
N ARG A 216 -0.08 6.57 21.05
CA ARG A 216 -0.26 6.99 22.44
C ARG A 216 0.99 6.74 23.24
N VAL A 217 1.39 7.74 24.01
CA VAL A 217 2.50 7.63 24.96
C VAL A 217 2.17 6.55 26.00
N LYS A 218 3.06 5.59 26.17
CA LYS A 218 2.89 4.49 27.13
C LYS A 218 3.39 4.80 28.52
N GLU A 219 4.51 5.50 28.59
CA GLU A 219 5.19 5.87 29.82
C GLU A 219 5.65 7.32 29.68
N ASP A 220 5.66 8.08 30.77
CA ASP A 220 6.12 9.46 30.80
C ASP A 220 7.58 9.54 30.32
N PHE A 221 7.89 10.48 29.44
CA PHE A 221 9.26 10.74 28.98
C PHE A 221 9.48 12.22 28.66
N LEU A 222 10.75 12.62 28.66
CA LEU A 222 11.19 13.92 28.19
C LEU A 222 11.92 13.78 26.87
N TRP A 223 11.60 14.65 25.91
CA TRP A 223 12.30 14.73 24.63
C TRP A 223 12.48 16.20 24.24
N GLU A 224 13.72 16.59 23.98
CA GLU A 224 14.09 17.98 23.61
C GLU A 224 13.48 19.03 24.58
N GLY A 225 13.41 18.73 25.87
CA GLY A 225 12.84 19.60 26.90
C GLY A 225 11.32 19.58 27.03
N PHE A 226 10.62 18.85 26.16
CA PHE A 226 9.17 18.67 26.23
C PHE A 226 8.80 17.42 27.03
N ALA A 227 7.84 17.56 27.93
CA ALA A 227 7.30 16.44 28.70
C ALA A 227 6.14 15.77 27.96
N PHE A 228 6.24 14.46 27.77
CA PHE A 228 5.21 13.63 27.18
C PHE A 228 4.61 12.72 28.26
N GLY A 229 3.44 13.05 28.75
CA GLY A 229 2.73 12.26 29.74
C GLY A 229 2.08 11.00 29.15
N ARG A 230 1.98 9.94 29.94
CA ARG A 230 1.30 8.70 29.58
C ARG A 230 -0.13 8.98 29.10
N GLY A 231 -0.52 8.36 27.98
CA GLY A 231 -1.83 8.53 27.37
C GLY A 231 -1.93 9.69 26.39
N THR A 232 -0.93 10.59 26.33
CA THR A 232 -0.87 11.67 25.35
C THR A 232 -0.94 11.09 23.92
N LEU A 233 -1.81 11.65 23.08
CA LEU A 233 -1.84 11.34 21.65
C LEU A 233 -0.76 12.15 20.94
N VAL A 234 0.12 11.46 20.25
CA VAL A 234 1.18 12.04 19.42
C VAL A 234 0.88 11.75 17.95
N LEU A 235 1.00 12.75 17.11
CA LEU A 235 0.89 12.62 15.66
C LEU A 235 2.28 12.81 15.04
N LEU A 236 2.67 11.87 14.18
CA LEU A 236 3.79 12.05 13.28
C LEU A 236 3.24 12.53 11.93
N ASP A 237 3.57 13.76 11.56
CA ASP A 237 3.17 14.38 10.31
C ASP A 237 4.06 13.85 9.17
N LEU A 238 3.54 12.89 8.41
CA LEU A 238 4.23 12.32 7.26
C LEU A 238 4.18 13.26 6.06
N TYR A 239 3.01 13.87 5.82
CA TYR A 239 2.82 14.77 4.68
C TYR A 239 3.63 16.05 4.85
N GLY A 240 3.56 16.70 6.01
CA GLY A 240 4.34 17.90 6.30
C GLY A 240 5.84 17.65 6.22
N THR A 241 6.34 16.53 6.76
CA THR A 241 7.76 16.16 6.65
C THR A 241 8.19 15.97 5.20
N ASN A 242 7.37 15.32 4.38
CA ASN A 242 7.64 15.15 2.94
C ASN A 242 7.53 16.46 2.13
N HIS A 243 6.96 17.53 2.70
CA HIS A 243 6.82 18.88 2.11
C HIS A 243 7.61 19.96 2.86
N ASP A 244 8.44 19.59 3.82
CA ASP A 244 9.26 20.56 4.56
C ASP A 244 10.32 21.17 3.64
N SER A 245 10.25 22.48 3.43
CA SER A 245 11.20 23.23 2.60
C SER A 245 12.63 23.23 3.14
N GLN A 246 12.83 22.89 4.41
CA GLN A 246 14.17 22.70 5.00
C GLN A 246 14.78 21.35 4.59
N LEU A 247 13.96 20.37 4.25
CA LEU A 247 14.38 19.02 3.86
C LEU A 247 14.35 18.81 2.35
N TRP A 248 13.46 19.51 1.63
CA TRP A 248 13.18 19.31 0.22
C TRP A 248 13.26 20.64 -0.56
N GLU A 249 14.20 20.74 -1.47
CA GLU A 249 14.25 21.87 -2.40
C GLU A 249 12.97 21.88 -3.25
N GLU A 250 12.33 23.04 -3.41
CA GLU A 250 11.05 23.19 -4.11
C GLU A 250 10.00 22.14 -3.63
N ALA A 251 9.79 22.06 -2.32
CA ALA A 251 8.99 21.03 -1.67
C ALA A 251 7.57 20.89 -2.25
N ASP A 252 6.95 22.01 -2.64
CA ASP A 252 5.59 22.09 -3.19
C ASP A 252 5.52 21.84 -4.70
N ARG A 253 6.65 21.52 -5.35
CA ARG A 253 6.69 21.18 -6.77
C ARG A 253 6.85 19.68 -6.97
N PHE A 254 6.05 19.11 -7.88
CA PHE A 254 6.20 17.74 -8.33
C PHE A 254 7.41 17.64 -9.26
N LYS A 255 8.49 16.99 -8.82
CA LYS A 255 9.81 17.00 -9.44
C LYS A 255 10.48 15.61 -9.32
N PRO A 256 10.12 14.63 -10.18
CA PRO A 256 10.67 13.27 -10.11
C PRO A 256 12.19 13.20 -10.19
N GLU A 257 12.82 14.12 -10.92
CA GLU A 257 14.26 14.18 -11.13
C GLU A 257 15.07 14.34 -9.84
N ARG A 258 14.45 14.78 -8.74
CA ARG A 258 15.11 14.84 -7.41
C ARG A 258 15.59 13.47 -6.91
N PHE A 259 14.93 12.39 -7.38
CA PHE A 259 15.30 11.03 -7.04
C PHE A 259 16.33 10.40 -7.99
N ARG A 260 16.80 11.15 -9.01
CA ARG A 260 17.76 10.61 -9.98
C ARG A 260 19.17 10.48 -9.41
N SER A 261 19.58 11.43 -8.58
CA SER A 261 20.96 11.54 -8.08
C SER A 261 21.08 11.29 -6.58
N ASN A 262 19.97 11.39 -5.84
CA ASN A 262 19.97 11.34 -4.39
C ASN A 262 19.04 10.24 -3.86
N SER A 263 19.55 9.46 -2.91
CA SER A 263 18.71 8.67 -2.02
C SER A 263 18.49 9.49 -0.76
N PRO A 264 17.29 10.06 -0.53
CA PRO A 264 17.03 10.88 0.65
C PRO A 264 17.16 10.05 1.93
N SER A 265 17.47 10.73 3.04
CA SER A 265 17.51 10.08 4.34
C SER A 265 16.19 9.36 4.65
N PRO A 266 16.24 8.16 5.24
CA PRO A 266 15.03 7.42 5.65
C PRO A 266 14.23 8.12 6.75
N TYR A 267 14.72 9.23 7.29
CA TYR A 267 14.01 10.09 8.23
C TYR A 267 13.46 11.38 7.61
N CYS A 268 13.85 11.69 6.37
CA CYS A 268 13.30 12.81 5.59
C CYS A 268 12.26 12.34 4.59
N PHE A 269 12.51 11.21 3.93
CA PHE A 269 11.57 10.58 3.01
C PHE A 269 10.78 9.49 3.74
N ILE A 270 9.60 9.86 4.25
CA ILE A 270 8.81 9.04 5.16
C ILE A 270 7.36 8.79 4.70
N PRO A 271 7.09 8.58 3.40
CA PRO A 271 5.71 8.39 2.91
C PRO A 271 4.99 7.18 3.54
N GLN A 272 5.75 6.22 4.02
CA GLN A 272 5.26 4.99 4.65
C GLN A 272 5.96 4.74 6.01
N GLY A 273 6.30 5.83 6.72
CA GLY A 273 6.96 5.80 8.00
C GLY A 273 8.48 5.97 7.93
N PRO A 274 9.11 6.36 9.06
CA PRO A 274 10.54 6.68 9.12
C PRO A 274 11.41 5.48 9.45
N GLY A 275 12.69 5.59 9.09
CA GLY A 275 13.77 4.71 9.55
C GLY A 275 13.89 3.40 8.77
N ASP A 276 14.28 2.35 9.46
CA ASP A 276 14.53 1.02 8.93
C ASP A 276 13.33 0.10 9.20
N PRO A 277 12.83 -0.68 8.22
CA PRO A 277 11.68 -1.56 8.40
C PRO A 277 11.92 -2.71 9.41
N HIS A 278 13.18 -3.08 9.66
CA HIS A 278 13.51 -4.15 10.61
C HIS A 278 13.53 -3.68 12.07
N VAL A 279 13.83 -2.41 12.32
CA VAL A 279 14.05 -1.88 13.68
C VAL A 279 13.16 -0.68 14.04
N ASN A 280 12.58 -0.01 13.06
CA ASN A 280 11.69 1.13 13.24
C ASN A 280 10.26 0.82 12.77
N HIS A 281 9.47 1.87 12.55
CA HIS A 281 8.07 1.75 12.11
C HIS A 281 7.88 2.02 10.61
N ARG A 282 8.95 1.93 9.81
CA ARG A 282 8.84 1.99 8.35
C ARG A 282 8.08 0.76 7.84
N CYS A 283 7.23 0.96 6.86
CA CYS A 283 6.43 -0.11 6.28
C CYS A 283 7.34 -1.20 5.67
N PRO A 284 7.23 -2.47 6.10
CA PRO A 284 8.01 -3.56 5.52
C PRO A 284 7.60 -3.89 4.08
N GLY A 285 6.36 -3.55 3.69
CA GLY A 285 5.83 -3.72 2.33
C GLY A 285 6.13 -2.55 1.38
N GLU A 286 7.04 -1.65 1.72
CA GLU A 286 7.38 -0.51 0.85
C GLU A 286 7.88 -0.95 -0.53
N GLY A 287 8.72 -1.99 -0.59
CA GLY A 287 9.20 -2.57 -1.85
C GLY A 287 8.05 -3.09 -2.72
N VAL A 288 7.04 -3.71 -2.11
CA VAL A 288 5.82 -4.16 -2.79
C VAL A 288 5.07 -2.98 -3.40
N ALA A 289 4.87 -1.91 -2.62
CA ALA A 289 4.19 -0.72 -3.11
C ALA A 289 4.92 -0.11 -4.31
N VAL A 290 6.25 0.03 -4.23
CA VAL A 290 7.07 0.56 -5.33
C VAL A 290 6.98 -0.32 -6.58
N ALA A 291 7.07 -1.63 -6.44
CA ALA A 291 7.00 -2.56 -7.56
C ALA A 291 5.63 -2.51 -8.27
N LEU A 292 4.53 -2.60 -7.51
CA LEU A 292 3.17 -2.55 -8.06
C LEU A 292 2.84 -1.19 -8.69
N MET A 293 3.27 -0.09 -8.06
CA MET A 293 3.16 1.25 -8.66
C MET A 293 3.95 1.35 -9.96
N SER A 294 5.16 0.81 -10.02
CA SER A 294 6.00 0.84 -11.23
C SER A 294 5.34 0.10 -12.39
N VAL A 295 4.74 -1.06 -12.12
CA VAL A 295 3.94 -1.80 -13.10
C VAL A 295 2.76 -0.96 -13.60
N ALA A 296 1.96 -0.40 -12.69
CA ALA A 296 0.80 0.39 -13.06
C ALA A 296 1.16 1.67 -13.83
N VAL A 297 2.22 2.38 -13.40
CA VAL A 297 2.72 3.59 -14.09
C VAL A 297 3.21 3.24 -15.49
N ARG A 298 3.97 2.16 -15.65
CA ARG A 298 4.42 1.68 -16.95
C ARG A 298 3.23 1.35 -17.85
N PHE A 299 2.26 0.65 -17.32
CA PHE A 299 1.04 0.29 -18.05
C PHE A 299 0.25 1.52 -18.48
N LEU A 300 -0.04 2.44 -17.57
CA LEU A 300 -0.80 3.67 -17.84
C LEU A 300 -0.08 4.61 -18.80
N ALA A 301 1.25 4.71 -18.73
CA ALA A 301 2.03 5.63 -19.56
C ALA A 301 2.38 5.08 -20.96
N ARG A 302 2.62 3.75 -21.06
CA ARG A 302 3.20 3.16 -22.29
C ARG A 302 2.27 2.19 -23.02
N SER A 303 1.36 1.54 -22.30
CA SER A 303 0.53 0.48 -22.86
C SER A 303 -0.93 0.85 -22.98
N LEU A 304 -1.36 1.97 -22.42
CA LEU A 304 -2.75 2.38 -22.39
C LEU A 304 -2.94 3.76 -22.98
N GLN A 305 -3.90 3.87 -23.91
CA GLN A 305 -4.43 5.15 -24.35
C GLN A 305 -5.79 5.35 -23.71
N TYR A 306 -6.04 6.50 -23.10
CA TYR A 306 -7.30 6.86 -22.47
C TYR A 306 -7.52 8.37 -22.45
N GLU A 307 -8.75 8.78 -22.23
CA GLU A 307 -9.15 10.16 -22.03
C GLU A 307 -9.53 10.38 -20.57
N VAL A 308 -9.24 11.57 -20.06
CA VAL A 308 -9.65 11.99 -18.73
C VAL A 308 -10.78 13.02 -18.91
N PRO A 309 -12.06 12.63 -18.70
CA PRO A 309 -13.17 13.54 -18.83
C PRO A 309 -13.11 14.61 -17.73
N GLU A 310 -13.91 15.68 -17.90
CA GLU A 310 -14.11 16.67 -16.86
C GLU A 310 -14.65 15.99 -15.59
N GLN A 311 -13.97 16.22 -14.47
CA GLN A 311 -14.24 15.55 -13.20
C GLN A 311 -13.60 16.33 -12.04
N ASP A 312 -14.07 16.08 -10.81
CA ASP A 312 -13.47 16.68 -9.61
C ASP A 312 -12.21 15.91 -9.19
N LEU A 313 -11.05 16.46 -9.52
CA LEU A 313 -9.73 15.93 -9.17
C LEU A 313 -9.16 16.57 -7.89
N SER A 314 -9.93 17.33 -7.13
CA SER A 314 -9.51 17.85 -5.83
C SER A 314 -9.28 16.70 -4.84
N ILE A 315 -8.26 16.85 -4.00
CA ILE A 315 -7.92 15.81 -3.01
C ILE A 315 -8.80 16.00 -1.78
N THR A 316 -9.43 14.92 -1.33
CA THR A 316 -10.22 14.91 -0.08
C THR A 316 -9.30 14.73 1.12
N TRP A 317 -9.46 15.61 2.13
CA TRP A 317 -8.71 15.54 3.38
C TRP A 317 -9.55 15.05 4.57
N ASP A 318 -10.84 14.86 4.34
CA ASP A 318 -11.84 14.42 5.32
C ASP A 318 -12.00 12.89 5.35
N ARG A 319 -11.10 12.17 4.69
CA ARG A 319 -11.04 10.69 4.69
C ARG A 319 -9.59 10.20 4.80
N LEU A 320 -9.42 8.96 5.23
CA LEU A 320 -8.15 8.21 5.25
C LEU A 320 -8.33 6.87 4.54
N PRO A 321 -7.49 6.55 3.54
CA PRO A 321 -6.49 7.41 2.91
C PRO A 321 -7.13 8.54 2.10
N ALA A 322 -6.39 9.64 1.88
CA ALA A 322 -6.83 10.71 0.99
C ALA A 322 -6.89 10.21 -0.47
N LEU A 323 -7.82 10.76 -1.27
CA LEU A 323 -8.00 10.41 -2.68
C LEU A 323 -8.52 11.61 -3.48
N PRO A 324 -8.37 11.63 -4.81
CA PRO A 324 -9.16 12.53 -5.66
C PRO A 324 -10.66 12.23 -5.50
N ARG A 325 -11.50 13.26 -5.44
CA ARG A 325 -12.97 13.09 -5.22
C ARG A 325 -13.62 12.17 -6.23
N SER A 326 -13.23 12.25 -7.49
CA SER A 326 -13.74 11.41 -8.58
C SER A 326 -13.19 9.99 -8.58
N HIS A 327 -12.22 9.65 -7.72
CA HIS A 327 -11.47 8.40 -7.76
C HIS A 327 -10.75 8.15 -9.10
N PHE A 328 -10.55 9.19 -9.89
CA PHE A 328 -9.93 9.23 -11.20
C PHE A 328 -10.66 8.40 -12.26
N VAL A 329 -11.55 9.05 -12.99
CA VAL A 329 -12.32 8.44 -14.08
C VAL A 329 -11.55 8.53 -15.39
N MET A 330 -11.50 7.41 -16.12
CA MET A 330 -10.98 7.31 -17.49
C MET A 330 -12.11 6.93 -18.43
N ARG A 331 -12.01 7.36 -19.71
CA ARG A 331 -12.89 6.94 -20.81
C ARG A 331 -12.09 6.53 -22.03
N ASN A 332 -12.71 5.78 -22.93
CA ASN A 332 -12.11 5.33 -24.18
C ASN A 332 -10.74 4.65 -23.97
N ALA A 333 -10.60 3.95 -22.83
CA ALA A 333 -9.35 3.27 -22.49
C ALA A 333 -9.15 2.05 -23.38
N ARG A 334 -7.99 1.96 -24.03
CA ARG A 334 -7.60 0.86 -24.92
C ARG A 334 -6.11 0.60 -24.88
N ILE A 335 -5.75 -0.67 -25.03
CA ILE A 335 -4.32 -1.04 -25.13
C ILE A 335 -3.76 -0.50 -26.45
N THR A 336 -2.61 0.17 -26.35
CA THR A 336 -1.80 0.53 -27.55
C THR A 336 -1.01 -0.70 -27.98
N MET A 337 -1.07 -1.02 -29.30
CA MET A 337 -0.28 -2.10 -29.88
C MET A 337 1.21 -1.77 -29.88
#